data_22a1a01502989790e1ba510782bca66b
#
_entry.id   22a1a01502989790e1ba510782bca66b
#
_cell.length_a   1.000
_cell.length_b   1.000
_cell.length_c   1.000
_cell.angle_alpha   90.00
_cell.angle_beta   90.00
_cell.angle_gamma   90.00
#
_symmetry.space_group_name_H-M   'P 1'
#
loop_
_entity.id
_entity.type
_entity.pdbx_description
1 polymer ?
#
loop_
_entity_poly.entity_id
_entity_poly.type
_entity_poly.pdbx_seq_one_letter_code
_entity_poly.pdbx_strand_id
1 'polypeptide(L)'
;MKRRGIMKRKQHLYKPAAIGMTILMTAGLCSCQGTSPSKETEKTEEKSKYQITEENEAKELVMNHQPESSYWFPEQLLEWTPEEDPDLAYNISTVPLAERVDKENLTPVNKTQNKDTEVMAISIMNSSTSGNAPHGLNKADCNVFTYWQYVDELVYWGGSSGEGLIVPPSPDVTDLGHKNGVPVIGTVFFPQDVAGGKIEWLDTFLKQESNGTFPVADKLIEVAQTYGFDGWFINQETEGTEEEPLSPEHAQKMQEFIKYMKKQASELRVVYYDSMTCDGEMDWQNALTDKNSMFLADDQGNPVADEMFLNFWWTEDKLADQKLPEASAKKAEELGLSPYQVFAGVDIQADGYLTPIRWDLFESGENSTHTSLGIYCPNWAYTSAQNLDEFHKKENTLWVNSKADPSQEITYASDTQWHGISTYAIEKSAITSLPFVTNFSTGSGTKSFSDTCGNRKQRNL
;
A
#
# COMPACT_ATOMS: atom_id res chain seq x y z
N MET A 1 1.95 -34.47 57.95
CA MET A 1 0.89 -33.54 57.51
C MET A 1 1.51 -32.15 57.32
N LYS A 2 1.89 -31.75 56.08
CA LYS A 2 2.30 -30.38 55.74
C LYS A 2 1.49 -29.96 54.52
N ARG A 3 0.60 -28.97 54.71
CA ARG A 3 -0.20 -28.37 53.65
C ARG A 3 0.71 -27.51 52.80
N ARG A 4 0.78 -27.78 51.49
CA ARG A 4 1.40 -26.90 50.48
C ARG A 4 0.38 -25.83 50.12
N GLY A 5 0.72 -24.56 50.37
CA GLY A 5 -0.03 -23.40 49.91
C GLY A 5 0.23 -23.17 48.42
N ILE A 6 -0.85 -23.09 47.67
CA ILE A 6 -0.84 -22.71 46.26
C ILE A 6 -0.80 -21.18 46.21
N MET A 7 0.36 -20.62 45.78
CA MET A 7 0.46 -19.22 45.43
C MET A 7 -0.26 -18.98 44.09
N LYS A 8 -1.42 -18.33 44.14
CA LYS A 8 -2.04 -17.75 42.97
C LYS A 8 -1.21 -16.57 42.52
N ARG A 9 -0.51 -16.71 41.39
CA ARG A 9 0.06 -15.57 40.64
C ARG A 9 -1.11 -14.71 40.16
N LYS A 10 -1.15 -13.46 40.60
CA LYS A 10 -1.98 -12.42 40.00
C LYS A 10 -1.40 -12.15 38.62
N GLN A 11 -2.09 -12.53 37.59
CA GLN A 11 -1.88 -12.01 36.24
C GLN A 11 -2.26 -10.52 36.28
N HIS A 12 -1.29 -9.67 36.14
CA HIS A 12 -1.54 -8.28 35.78
C HIS A 12 -1.97 -8.30 34.30
N LEU A 13 -3.26 -8.08 34.07
CA LEU A 13 -3.78 -7.70 32.77
C LEU A 13 -3.14 -6.36 32.40
N TYR A 14 -2.11 -6.40 31.61
CA TYR A 14 -1.72 -5.25 30.79
C TYR A 14 -2.71 -5.24 29.60
N LYS A 15 -3.64 -4.27 29.61
CA LYS A 15 -4.30 -3.89 28.37
C LYS A 15 -3.22 -3.26 27.51
N PRO A 16 -2.89 -3.78 26.32
CA PRO A 16 -2.11 -3.02 25.38
C PRO A 16 -2.93 -1.79 25.01
N ALA A 17 -2.32 -0.61 25.06
CA ALA A 17 -2.87 0.55 24.40
C ALA A 17 -2.76 0.22 22.90
N ALA A 18 -3.85 -0.23 22.33
CA ALA A 18 -3.99 -0.35 20.89
C ALA A 18 -3.94 1.07 20.33
N ILE A 19 -2.77 1.51 19.93
CA ILE A 19 -2.65 2.60 18.96
C ILE A 19 -2.92 1.89 17.62
N GLY A 20 -4.20 1.66 17.41
CA GLY A 20 -4.69 1.17 16.14
C GLY A 20 -4.37 2.23 15.08
N MET A 21 -4.13 1.76 13.90
CA MET A 21 -4.07 2.50 12.66
C MET A 21 -5.43 3.19 12.41
N THR A 22 -5.73 4.17 13.27
CA THR A 22 -6.96 4.94 13.15
C THR A 22 -6.69 6.02 12.12
N ILE A 23 -7.12 5.78 10.89
CA ILE A 23 -7.29 6.84 9.90
C ILE A 23 -8.39 7.77 10.44
N LEU A 24 -8.01 8.81 11.17
CA LEU A 24 -8.89 9.93 11.45
C LEU A 24 -8.99 10.76 10.16
N MET A 25 -9.92 10.39 9.29
CA MET A 25 -10.43 11.32 8.29
C MET A 25 -11.26 12.37 9.03
N THR A 26 -10.65 13.47 9.43
CA THR A 26 -11.36 14.66 9.86
C THR A 26 -12.03 15.28 8.65
N ALA A 27 -13.29 14.92 8.42
CA ALA A 27 -14.16 15.71 7.58
C ALA A 27 -14.27 17.10 8.20
N GLY A 28 -13.61 18.07 7.59
CA GLY A 28 -13.70 19.48 7.96
C GLY A 28 -15.09 20.02 7.61
N LEU A 29 -16.00 19.96 8.58
CA LEU A 29 -17.25 20.73 8.52
C LEU A 29 -16.92 22.19 8.72
N CYS A 30 -16.80 22.94 7.63
CA CYS A 30 -16.87 24.40 7.64
C CYS A 30 -18.30 24.83 7.90
N SER A 31 -18.62 25.09 9.16
CA SER A 31 -19.85 25.79 9.57
C SER A 31 -19.65 27.29 9.38
N CYS A 32 -20.17 27.85 8.29
CA CYS A 32 -20.39 29.30 8.19
C CYS A 32 -21.78 29.62 8.72
N GLN A 33 -21.87 30.12 9.96
CA GLN A 33 -23.03 30.87 10.42
C GLN A 33 -22.94 32.28 9.88
N GLY A 34 -23.90 32.68 9.07
CA GLY A 34 -24.15 34.04 8.66
C GLY A 34 -25.65 34.33 8.71
N THR A 35 -26.00 35.24 9.57
CA THR A 35 -27.34 35.72 9.90
C THR A 35 -28.05 36.39 8.73
N SER A 36 -29.37 36.14 8.67
CA SER A 36 -30.43 36.75 7.84
C SER A 36 -30.56 38.29 8.08
N PRO A 37 -31.39 39.08 7.33
CA PRO A 37 -32.66 38.70 6.74
C PRO A 37 -33.07 39.39 5.40
N SER A 38 -34.06 38.74 4.79
CA SER A 38 -35.17 39.28 3.98
C SER A 38 -34.93 40.14 2.74
N LYS A 39 -35.36 39.61 1.60
CA LYS A 39 -36.44 40.18 0.77
C LYS A 39 -36.85 39.17 -0.29
N GLU A 40 -38.09 38.73 -0.20
CA GLU A 40 -38.78 38.06 -1.30
C GLU A 40 -38.78 38.98 -2.52
N THR A 41 -38.26 38.43 -3.60
CA THR A 41 -38.54 38.91 -4.96
C THR A 41 -38.89 37.67 -5.74
N GLU A 42 -40.16 37.53 -6.05
CA GLU A 42 -40.67 36.58 -7.01
C GLU A 42 -39.88 36.71 -8.32
N LYS A 43 -39.01 35.71 -8.60
CA LYS A 43 -38.52 35.47 -9.95
C LYS A 43 -39.43 34.45 -10.59
N THR A 44 -40.22 34.93 -11.53
CA THR A 44 -40.91 34.15 -12.52
C THR A 44 -39.88 33.18 -13.18
N GLU A 45 -40.00 31.92 -12.92
CA GLU A 45 -39.28 30.88 -13.65
C GLU A 45 -39.79 30.87 -15.09
N GLU A 46 -38.99 31.36 -16.01
CA GLU A 46 -39.11 31.00 -17.41
C GLU A 46 -38.84 29.50 -17.53
N LYS A 47 -39.90 28.71 -17.63
CA LYS A 47 -39.80 27.29 -17.95
C LYS A 47 -39.08 27.15 -19.28
N SER A 48 -37.86 26.65 -19.24
CA SER A 48 -37.09 26.23 -20.42
C SER A 48 -37.98 25.37 -21.34
N LYS A 49 -38.01 25.74 -22.61
CA LYS A 49 -38.76 25.03 -23.68
C LYS A 49 -38.19 23.68 -24.08
N TYR A 50 -37.25 23.15 -23.32
CA TYR A 50 -36.72 21.79 -23.52
C TYR A 50 -37.64 20.79 -22.82
N GLN A 51 -38.44 20.07 -23.61
CA GLN A 51 -39.02 18.82 -23.15
C GLN A 51 -37.88 17.81 -23.02
N ILE A 52 -37.53 17.47 -21.77
CA ILE A 52 -36.59 16.39 -21.48
C ILE A 52 -37.32 15.10 -21.87
N THR A 53 -36.91 14.45 -22.93
CA THR A 53 -37.33 13.11 -23.29
C THR A 53 -36.40 12.11 -22.58
N GLU A 54 -36.87 10.87 -22.33
CA GLU A 54 -36.02 9.81 -21.75
C GLU A 54 -34.67 9.65 -22.47
N GLU A 55 -34.65 9.88 -23.80
CA GLU A 55 -33.46 9.84 -24.61
C GLU A 55 -32.52 11.05 -24.36
N ASN A 56 -33.06 12.22 -24.02
CA ASN A 56 -32.27 13.40 -23.64
C ASN A 56 -31.79 13.32 -22.19
N GLU A 57 -32.58 12.70 -21.29
CA GLU A 57 -32.11 12.38 -19.92
C GLU A 57 -30.93 11.40 -19.93
N ALA A 58 -30.99 10.36 -20.74
CA ALA A 58 -29.91 9.41 -20.90
C ALA A 58 -28.67 10.07 -21.50
N LYS A 59 -28.81 10.96 -22.49
CA LYS A 59 -27.67 11.73 -23.07
C LYS A 59 -27.11 12.76 -22.09
N GLU A 60 -27.97 13.39 -21.29
CA GLU A 60 -27.53 14.38 -20.28
C GLU A 60 -26.79 13.68 -19.13
N LEU A 61 -27.24 12.48 -18.71
CA LEU A 61 -26.54 11.63 -17.76
C LEU A 61 -25.16 11.20 -18.29
N VAL A 62 -25.08 10.76 -19.55
CA VAL A 62 -23.80 10.38 -20.17
C VAL A 62 -22.84 11.58 -20.30
N MET A 63 -23.36 12.77 -20.60
CA MET A 63 -22.53 13.99 -20.71
C MET A 63 -22.05 14.53 -19.37
N ASN A 64 -22.71 14.20 -18.26
CA ASN A 64 -22.34 14.65 -16.93
C ASN A 64 -21.65 13.57 -16.08
N HIS A 65 -21.51 12.37 -16.62
CA HIS A 65 -20.79 11.31 -15.95
C HIS A 65 -19.28 11.63 -15.92
N GLN A 66 -18.70 11.63 -14.72
CA GLN A 66 -17.27 11.74 -14.53
C GLN A 66 -16.75 10.34 -14.20
N PRO A 67 -15.78 9.81 -14.97
CA PRO A 67 -15.21 8.51 -14.64
C PRO A 67 -14.61 8.49 -13.23
N GLU A 68 -14.83 7.39 -12.52
CA GLU A 68 -14.29 7.16 -11.18
C GLU A 68 -13.33 5.96 -11.15
N SER A 69 -12.35 6.03 -10.25
CA SER A 69 -11.53 4.88 -9.89
C SER A 69 -12.38 3.85 -9.16
N SER A 70 -12.18 2.59 -9.48
CA SER A 70 -13.01 1.50 -8.94
C SER A 70 -12.65 1.16 -7.50
N TYR A 71 -13.64 0.70 -6.75
CA TYR A 71 -13.53 0.16 -5.39
C TYR A 71 -14.75 -0.70 -5.08
N TRP A 72 -14.61 -1.71 -4.23
CA TRP A 72 -15.70 -2.64 -3.94
C TRP A 72 -15.68 -3.14 -2.49
N PHE A 73 -16.85 -3.49 -2.00
CA PHE A 73 -17.00 -4.51 -0.97
C PHE A 73 -17.01 -5.90 -1.64
N PRO A 74 -16.74 -7.00 -0.91
CA PRO A 74 -16.68 -8.34 -1.49
C PRO A 74 -17.95 -8.72 -2.28
N GLU A 75 -19.13 -8.38 -1.79
CA GLU A 75 -20.41 -8.65 -2.46
C GLU A 75 -20.54 -7.89 -3.78
N GLN A 76 -20.09 -6.63 -3.80
CA GLN A 76 -20.12 -5.78 -5.01
C GLN A 76 -19.15 -6.29 -6.07
N LEU A 77 -17.97 -6.76 -5.63
CA LEU A 77 -17.01 -7.33 -6.56
C LEU A 77 -17.53 -8.59 -7.25
N LEU A 78 -18.32 -9.41 -6.54
CA LEU A 78 -18.95 -10.60 -7.13
C LEU A 78 -19.94 -10.26 -8.25
N GLU A 79 -20.55 -9.09 -8.20
CA GLU A 79 -21.49 -8.60 -9.21
C GLU A 79 -20.79 -7.86 -10.37
N TRP A 80 -19.55 -7.40 -10.17
CA TRP A 80 -18.81 -6.65 -11.19
C TRP A 80 -18.48 -7.52 -12.41
N THR A 81 -18.63 -6.95 -13.59
CA THR A 81 -18.16 -7.52 -14.87
C THR A 81 -17.57 -6.42 -15.75
N PRO A 82 -16.56 -6.74 -16.57
CA PRO A 82 -15.99 -5.76 -17.51
C PRO A 82 -17.01 -5.15 -18.47
N GLU A 83 -18.01 -5.95 -18.89
CA GLU A 83 -19.02 -5.51 -19.85
C GLU A 83 -20.02 -4.50 -19.28
N GLU A 84 -20.23 -4.52 -17.95
CA GLU A 84 -21.18 -3.65 -17.27
C GLU A 84 -20.51 -2.45 -16.59
N ASP A 85 -19.18 -2.40 -16.56
CA ASP A 85 -18.42 -1.30 -15.95
C ASP A 85 -18.36 -0.09 -16.90
N PRO A 86 -19.09 1.00 -16.60
CA PRO A 86 -19.12 2.18 -17.48
C PRO A 86 -17.79 2.93 -17.51
N ASP A 87 -16.93 2.73 -16.52
CA ASP A 87 -15.65 3.42 -16.37
C ASP A 87 -14.44 2.54 -16.72
N LEU A 88 -14.70 1.31 -17.18
CA LEU A 88 -13.66 0.34 -17.51
C LEU A 88 -12.53 0.93 -18.36
N ALA A 89 -12.89 1.60 -19.46
CA ALA A 89 -11.91 2.16 -20.40
C ALA A 89 -10.97 3.21 -19.78
N TYR A 90 -11.36 3.78 -18.66
CA TYR A 90 -10.60 4.78 -17.93
C TYR A 90 -9.74 4.16 -16.80
N ASN A 91 -10.07 2.93 -16.36
CA ASN A 91 -9.40 2.24 -15.27
C ASN A 91 -8.31 1.25 -15.76
N ILE A 92 -8.13 1.08 -17.07
CA ILE A 92 -7.15 0.16 -17.65
C ILE A 92 -5.80 0.85 -17.80
N SER A 93 -4.74 0.26 -17.21
CA SER A 93 -3.35 0.57 -17.55
C SER A 93 -3.01 0.03 -18.94
N THR A 94 -2.27 0.82 -19.72
CA THR A 94 -1.87 0.45 -21.08
C THR A 94 -0.35 0.29 -21.24
N VAL A 95 0.39 0.49 -20.17
CA VAL A 95 1.86 0.43 -20.16
C VAL A 95 2.30 -0.93 -19.61
N PRO A 96 3.01 -1.74 -20.37
CA PRO A 96 3.57 -2.99 -19.86
C PRO A 96 4.67 -2.70 -18.84
N LEU A 97 4.85 -3.61 -17.87
CA LEU A 97 5.94 -3.54 -16.90
C LEU A 97 7.29 -3.60 -17.64
N ALA A 98 8.10 -2.55 -17.48
CA ALA A 98 9.41 -2.48 -18.10
C ALA A 98 10.41 -3.38 -17.37
N GLU A 99 11.32 -3.99 -18.12
CA GLU A 99 12.46 -4.70 -17.53
C GLU A 99 13.44 -3.71 -16.92
N ARG A 100 13.96 -4.01 -15.74
CA ARG A 100 15.06 -3.30 -15.09
C ARG A 100 16.40 -3.93 -15.43
N VAL A 101 17.45 -3.17 -15.20
CA VAL A 101 18.84 -3.69 -15.22
C VAL A 101 18.92 -4.87 -14.27
N ASP A 102 19.50 -5.98 -14.75
CA ASP A 102 19.66 -7.20 -13.97
C ASP A 102 20.36 -6.94 -12.64
N LYS A 103 19.87 -7.55 -11.57
CA LYS A 103 20.42 -7.45 -10.21
C LYS A 103 21.93 -7.68 -10.16
N GLU A 104 22.44 -8.60 -10.98
CA GLU A 104 23.87 -8.94 -11.05
C GLU A 104 24.72 -7.77 -11.57
N ASN A 105 24.15 -6.90 -12.40
CA ASN A 105 24.80 -5.74 -12.99
C ASN A 105 24.66 -4.46 -12.15
N LEU A 106 23.94 -4.50 -11.03
CA LEU A 106 23.81 -3.37 -10.13
C LEU A 106 25.14 -3.10 -9.42
N THR A 107 25.51 -1.82 -9.34
CA THR A 107 26.75 -1.37 -8.69
C THR A 107 26.40 -0.46 -7.52
N PRO A 108 26.76 -0.84 -6.28
CA PRO A 108 26.56 0.03 -5.13
C PRO A 108 27.41 1.30 -5.25
N VAL A 109 26.83 2.43 -4.91
CA VAL A 109 27.53 3.73 -4.82
C VAL A 109 27.91 4.08 -3.39
N ASN A 110 27.40 3.30 -2.44
CA ASN A 110 27.70 3.35 -1.02
C ASN A 110 28.02 1.93 -0.51
N LYS A 111 29.02 1.81 0.35
CA LYS A 111 29.47 0.52 0.92
C LYS A 111 28.40 -0.19 1.78
N THR A 112 27.35 0.51 2.23
CA THR A 112 26.26 -0.07 3.02
C THR A 112 25.14 -0.65 2.17
N GLN A 113 25.11 -0.35 0.88
CA GLN A 113 24.08 -0.84 -0.03
C GLN A 113 24.21 -2.34 -0.31
N ASN A 114 23.07 -3.01 -0.30
CA ASN A 114 22.96 -4.42 -0.62
C ASN A 114 21.99 -4.60 -1.80
N LYS A 115 22.40 -5.36 -2.81
CA LYS A 115 21.56 -5.65 -3.97
C LYS A 115 20.42 -6.65 -3.69
N ASP A 116 20.48 -7.36 -2.56
CA ASP A 116 19.44 -8.31 -2.15
C ASP A 116 18.33 -7.66 -1.32
N THR A 117 18.60 -6.50 -0.71
CA THR A 117 17.60 -5.72 0.03
C THR A 117 16.60 -5.10 -0.94
N GLU A 118 15.36 -5.51 -0.85
CA GLU A 118 14.24 -4.95 -1.60
C GLU A 118 13.47 -3.94 -0.75
N VAL A 119 12.72 -3.06 -1.40
CA VAL A 119 11.93 -2.02 -0.76
C VAL A 119 10.51 -2.05 -1.29
N MET A 120 9.56 -2.25 -0.39
CA MET A 120 8.13 -2.11 -0.67
C MET A 120 7.64 -0.76 -0.15
N ALA A 121 6.94 0.00 -0.98
CA ALA A 121 6.32 1.26 -0.60
C ALA A 121 4.80 1.10 -0.55
N ILE A 122 4.20 1.30 0.61
CA ILE A 122 2.73 1.33 0.77
C ILE A 122 2.31 2.80 0.83
N SER A 123 1.78 3.34 -0.27
CA SER A 123 1.55 4.77 -0.44
C SER A 123 0.08 5.12 -0.63
N ILE A 124 -0.40 6.08 0.17
CA ILE A 124 -1.72 6.68 0.01
C ILE A 124 -1.62 7.74 -1.10
N MET A 125 -2.19 7.43 -2.25
CA MET A 125 -2.14 8.32 -3.41
C MET A 125 -3.31 9.31 -3.43
N ASN A 126 -4.46 8.94 -2.88
CA ASN A 126 -5.66 9.76 -2.78
C ASN A 126 -6.13 9.91 -1.34
N SER A 127 -6.80 11.02 -1.03
CA SER A 127 -7.30 11.31 0.33
C SER A 127 -8.55 10.52 0.74
N SER A 128 -9.20 9.86 -0.20
CA SER A 128 -10.39 9.03 -0.02
C SER A 128 -10.30 7.79 -0.90
N THR A 129 -11.10 6.77 -0.63
CA THR A 129 -11.23 5.59 -1.50
C THR A 129 -12.14 5.89 -2.68
N SER A 130 -13.27 6.56 -2.43
CA SER A 130 -14.28 6.91 -3.44
C SER A 130 -14.07 8.31 -4.02
N GLY A 131 -14.72 8.59 -5.16
CA GLY A 131 -14.76 9.92 -5.78
C GLY A 131 -13.47 10.38 -6.43
N ASN A 132 -12.55 9.47 -6.72
CA ASN A 132 -11.29 9.78 -7.38
C ASN A 132 -11.40 9.55 -8.88
N ALA A 133 -10.82 10.48 -9.66
CA ALA A 133 -10.67 10.26 -11.10
C ALA A 133 -9.58 9.19 -11.36
N PRO A 134 -9.78 8.29 -12.34
CA PRO A 134 -8.76 7.31 -12.74
C PRO A 134 -7.49 7.96 -13.30
N HIS A 135 -7.64 9.09 -13.98
CA HIS A 135 -6.56 9.86 -14.58
C HIS A 135 -6.57 11.31 -14.12
N GLY A 136 -5.38 11.76 -13.72
CA GLY A 136 -5.13 13.15 -13.38
C GLY A 136 -5.82 13.60 -12.10
N LEU A 137 -5.52 14.84 -11.75
CA LEU A 137 -6.13 15.56 -10.65
C LEU A 137 -6.48 16.97 -11.11
N ASN A 138 -7.39 17.62 -10.37
CA ASN A 138 -7.85 18.97 -10.72
C ASN A 138 -6.85 20.10 -10.42
N LYS A 139 -5.62 19.75 -9.99
CA LYS A 139 -4.53 20.69 -9.69
C LYS A 139 -3.17 20.08 -10.02
N ALA A 140 -2.20 20.94 -10.38
CA ALA A 140 -0.83 20.52 -10.69
C ALA A 140 0.00 20.18 -9.43
N ASP A 141 -0.42 20.69 -8.27
CA ASP A 141 0.17 20.37 -6.97
C ASP A 141 -0.55 19.14 -6.41
N CYS A 142 0.06 17.98 -6.57
CA CYS A 142 -0.51 16.69 -6.17
C CYS A 142 0.59 15.74 -5.68
N ASN A 143 0.17 14.69 -4.97
CA ASN A 143 1.07 13.63 -4.56
C ASN A 143 1.40 12.76 -5.79
N VAL A 144 2.63 12.87 -6.28
CA VAL A 144 3.17 12.01 -7.33
C VAL A 144 4.39 11.30 -6.78
N PHE A 145 4.37 9.98 -6.80
CA PHE A 145 5.51 9.19 -6.38
C PHE A 145 6.67 9.34 -7.37
N THR A 146 7.88 9.67 -6.90
CA THR A 146 9.00 10.04 -7.75
C THR A 146 10.26 9.19 -7.57
N TYR A 147 10.37 8.42 -6.49
CA TYR A 147 11.58 7.65 -6.13
C TYR A 147 11.51 6.18 -6.53
N TRP A 148 11.01 5.91 -7.73
CA TRP A 148 10.86 4.58 -8.29
C TRP A 148 12.15 3.75 -8.30
N GLN A 149 13.31 4.39 -8.42
CA GLN A 149 14.61 3.74 -8.47
C GLN A 149 14.98 2.97 -7.20
N TYR A 150 14.37 3.29 -6.06
CA TYR A 150 14.61 2.59 -4.79
C TYR A 150 13.52 1.59 -4.42
N VAL A 151 12.44 1.51 -5.18
CA VAL A 151 11.27 0.68 -4.87
C VAL A 151 11.22 -0.53 -5.76
N ASP A 152 10.97 -1.68 -5.17
CA ASP A 152 10.81 -2.96 -5.86
C ASP A 152 9.34 -3.31 -6.08
N GLU A 153 8.46 -2.81 -5.21
CA GLU A 153 7.01 -2.96 -5.33
C GLU A 153 6.29 -1.77 -4.70
N LEU A 154 5.28 -1.25 -5.38
CA LEU A 154 4.39 -0.21 -4.84
C LEU A 154 3.02 -0.80 -4.56
N VAL A 155 2.59 -0.69 -3.31
CA VAL A 155 1.20 -0.93 -2.90
C VAL A 155 0.42 0.37 -2.98
N TYR A 156 -0.60 0.40 -3.84
CA TYR A 156 -1.56 1.49 -3.90
C TYR A 156 -2.53 1.33 -2.74
N TRP A 157 -2.26 2.07 -1.66
CA TRP A 157 -3.02 1.92 -0.42
C TRP A 157 -4.34 2.68 -0.46
N GLY A 158 -5.42 1.98 -0.15
CA GLY A 158 -6.77 2.51 -0.02
C GLY A 158 -7.68 1.53 0.70
N GLY A 159 -8.93 1.91 0.86
CA GLY A 159 -9.95 1.10 1.50
C GLY A 159 -10.43 1.65 2.84
N SER A 160 -11.71 1.53 3.09
CA SER A 160 -12.34 1.88 4.36
C SER A 160 -13.67 1.16 4.53
N SER A 161 -14.13 1.03 5.78
CA SER A 161 -15.44 0.46 6.10
C SER A 161 -16.64 1.23 5.53
N GLY A 162 -16.44 2.48 5.12
CA GLY A 162 -17.49 3.35 4.59
C GLY A 162 -17.50 3.48 3.08
N GLU A 163 -16.42 3.13 2.39
CA GLU A 163 -16.29 3.38 0.95
C GLU A 163 -16.04 2.11 0.13
N GLY A 164 -15.30 1.15 0.67
CA GLY A 164 -14.96 -0.12 0.02
C GLY A 164 -13.67 -0.70 0.58
N LEU A 165 -13.47 -2.00 0.44
CA LEU A 165 -12.34 -2.76 1.02
C LEU A 165 -11.32 -3.21 -0.03
N ILE A 166 -11.77 -3.32 -1.29
CA ILE A 166 -10.98 -3.84 -2.41
C ILE A 166 -10.75 -2.68 -3.37
N VAL A 167 -9.49 -2.27 -3.50
CA VAL A 167 -9.10 -1.05 -4.21
C VAL A 167 -7.97 -1.36 -5.19
N PRO A 168 -8.26 -1.42 -6.50
CA PRO A 168 -7.22 -1.52 -7.51
C PRO A 168 -6.43 -0.21 -7.62
N PRO A 169 -5.19 -0.22 -8.09
CA PRO A 169 -4.45 1.00 -8.33
C PRO A 169 -5.05 1.78 -9.51
N SER A 170 -4.94 3.10 -9.44
CA SER A 170 -5.27 3.93 -10.60
C SER A 170 -4.29 3.67 -11.75
N PRO A 171 -4.75 3.74 -13.00
CA PRO A 171 -3.89 3.48 -14.17
C PRO A 171 -2.72 4.47 -14.27
N ASP A 172 -2.87 5.72 -13.82
CA ASP A 172 -1.77 6.68 -13.78
C ASP A 172 -0.61 6.20 -12.92
N VAL A 173 -0.89 5.62 -11.77
CA VAL A 173 0.14 5.08 -10.85
C VAL A 173 0.73 3.80 -11.42
N THR A 174 -0.10 2.91 -11.95
CA THR A 174 0.35 1.67 -12.60
C THR A 174 1.26 1.97 -13.78
N ASP A 175 0.83 2.86 -14.68
CA ASP A 175 1.62 3.28 -15.86
C ASP A 175 2.97 3.88 -15.46
N LEU A 176 3.02 4.67 -14.37
CA LEU A 176 4.26 5.25 -13.86
C LEU A 176 5.19 4.19 -13.26
N GLY A 177 4.65 3.28 -12.44
CA GLY A 177 5.39 2.14 -11.91
C GLY A 177 5.97 1.29 -13.02
N HIS A 178 5.15 0.89 -13.96
CA HIS A 178 5.53 0.05 -15.09
C HIS A 178 6.63 0.67 -15.96
N LYS A 179 6.56 1.99 -16.26
CA LYS A 179 7.64 2.70 -16.97
C LYS A 179 8.98 2.67 -16.25
N ASN A 180 8.95 2.55 -14.94
CA ASN A 180 10.13 2.45 -14.08
C ASN A 180 10.50 1.01 -13.71
N GLY A 181 9.78 0.02 -14.25
CA GLY A 181 9.98 -1.39 -13.96
C GLY A 181 9.63 -1.78 -12.52
N VAL A 182 8.67 -1.06 -11.93
CA VAL A 182 8.13 -1.36 -10.58
C VAL A 182 6.73 -1.92 -10.73
N PRO A 183 6.48 -3.15 -10.28
CA PRO A 183 5.13 -3.68 -10.16
C PRO A 183 4.31 -2.83 -9.19
N VAL A 184 3.02 -2.66 -9.53
CA VAL A 184 2.06 -1.92 -8.73
C VAL A 184 0.91 -2.85 -8.38
N ILE A 185 0.61 -2.98 -7.10
CA ILE A 185 -0.44 -3.86 -6.60
C ILE A 185 -1.54 -3.09 -5.88
N GLY A 186 -2.76 -3.62 -5.95
CA GLY A 186 -3.91 -3.08 -5.26
C GLY A 186 -3.99 -3.51 -3.79
N THR A 187 -4.97 -2.99 -3.08
CA THR A 187 -5.21 -3.28 -1.66
C THR A 187 -6.51 -4.06 -1.46
N VAL A 188 -6.46 -5.08 -0.61
CA VAL A 188 -7.60 -5.68 0.05
C VAL A 188 -7.44 -5.41 1.55
N PHE A 189 -8.32 -4.58 2.12
CA PHE A 189 -8.20 -4.13 3.50
C PHE A 189 -9.46 -4.43 4.31
N PHE A 190 -9.36 -5.33 5.28
CA PHE A 190 -10.39 -5.57 6.28
C PHE A 190 -10.00 -4.80 7.55
N PRO A 191 -10.68 -3.68 7.85
CA PRO A 191 -10.34 -2.84 8.98
C PRO A 191 -10.74 -3.50 10.30
N GLN A 192 -10.12 -3.05 11.40
CA GLN A 192 -10.50 -3.42 12.74
C GLN A 192 -11.96 -3.09 13.04
N ASP A 193 -12.61 -3.83 13.93
CA ASP A 193 -14.00 -3.62 14.31
C ASP A 193 -14.25 -2.21 14.87
N VAL A 194 -13.28 -1.66 15.61
CA VAL A 194 -13.34 -0.27 16.11
C VAL A 194 -13.33 0.78 15.00
N ALA A 195 -12.85 0.42 13.81
CA ALA A 195 -12.87 1.22 12.59
C ALA A 195 -14.02 0.84 11.64
N GLY A 196 -14.98 0.05 12.13
CA GLY A 196 -16.17 -0.36 11.39
C GLY A 196 -16.01 -1.64 10.57
N GLY A 197 -14.97 -2.43 10.82
CA GLY A 197 -14.79 -3.76 10.25
C GLY A 197 -15.94 -4.70 10.56
N LYS A 198 -16.19 -5.67 9.70
CA LYS A 198 -17.26 -6.66 9.83
C LYS A 198 -16.76 -8.03 9.37
N ILE A 199 -16.97 -9.02 10.22
CA ILE A 199 -16.56 -10.40 9.92
C ILE A 199 -17.29 -10.97 8.71
N GLU A 200 -18.53 -10.55 8.44
CA GLU A 200 -19.32 -11.00 7.30
C GLU A 200 -18.68 -10.64 5.95
N TRP A 201 -17.90 -9.56 5.90
CA TRP A 201 -17.12 -9.24 4.70
C TRP A 201 -15.99 -10.23 4.47
N LEU A 202 -15.33 -10.67 5.55
CA LEU A 202 -14.29 -11.70 5.49
C LEU A 202 -14.90 -13.07 5.12
N ASP A 203 -16.08 -13.40 5.67
CA ASP A 203 -16.82 -14.62 5.33
C ASP A 203 -17.19 -14.65 3.85
N THR A 204 -17.70 -13.55 3.32
CA THR A 204 -18.01 -13.43 1.89
C THR A 204 -16.74 -13.55 1.04
N PHE A 205 -15.65 -12.91 1.45
CA PHE A 205 -14.37 -12.93 0.76
C PHE A 205 -13.78 -14.35 0.70
N LEU A 206 -13.85 -15.08 1.81
CA LEU A 206 -13.29 -16.42 1.94
C LEU A 206 -14.28 -17.54 1.58
N LYS A 207 -15.44 -17.19 1.05
CA LYS A 207 -16.46 -18.20 0.67
C LYS A 207 -15.88 -19.14 -0.39
N GLN A 208 -15.85 -20.43 -0.05
CA GLN A 208 -15.46 -21.49 -0.97
C GLN A 208 -16.67 -22.25 -1.46
N GLU A 209 -16.78 -22.45 -2.75
CA GLU A 209 -17.84 -23.26 -3.35
C GLU A 209 -17.54 -24.77 -3.21
N SER A 210 -18.59 -25.59 -3.34
CA SER A 210 -18.48 -27.05 -3.17
C SER A 210 -17.52 -27.75 -4.15
N ASN A 211 -17.19 -27.10 -5.26
CA ASN A 211 -16.17 -27.53 -6.22
C ASN A 211 -14.75 -27.11 -5.87
N GLY A 212 -14.57 -26.38 -4.75
CA GLY A 212 -13.27 -25.92 -4.27
C GLY A 212 -12.81 -24.58 -4.84
N THR A 213 -13.61 -23.88 -5.64
CA THR A 213 -13.30 -22.55 -6.15
C THR A 213 -13.61 -21.47 -5.11
N PHE A 214 -12.92 -20.32 -5.22
CA PHE A 214 -13.17 -19.11 -4.44
C PHE A 214 -13.62 -18.01 -5.40
N PRO A 215 -14.93 -17.70 -5.46
CA PRO A 215 -15.45 -16.74 -6.43
C PRO A 215 -14.82 -15.34 -6.34
N VAL A 216 -14.51 -14.86 -5.12
CA VAL A 216 -13.85 -13.56 -4.94
C VAL A 216 -12.40 -13.62 -5.44
N ALA A 217 -11.69 -14.73 -5.26
CA ALA A 217 -10.35 -14.90 -5.82
C ALA A 217 -10.36 -14.84 -7.36
N ASP A 218 -11.33 -15.52 -7.98
CA ASP A 218 -11.51 -15.46 -9.44
C ASP A 218 -11.76 -14.02 -9.91
N LYS A 219 -12.56 -13.24 -9.17
CA LYS A 219 -12.83 -11.83 -9.47
C LYS A 219 -11.61 -10.93 -9.25
N LEU A 220 -10.81 -11.14 -8.20
CA LEU A 220 -9.58 -10.41 -7.98
C LEU A 220 -8.57 -10.63 -9.12
N ILE A 221 -8.49 -11.87 -9.62
CA ILE A 221 -7.67 -12.21 -10.79
C ILE A 221 -8.20 -11.50 -12.04
N GLU A 222 -9.52 -11.58 -12.30
CA GLU A 222 -10.17 -10.94 -13.44
C GLU A 222 -9.93 -9.43 -13.46
N VAL A 223 -10.08 -8.75 -12.32
CA VAL A 223 -9.83 -7.31 -12.18
C VAL A 223 -8.36 -6.99 -12.46
N ALA A 224 -7.42 -7.69 -11.83
CA ALA A 224 -5.99 -7.41 -12.02
C ALA A 224 -5.57 -7.58 -13.49
N GLN A 225 -6.01 -8.64 -14.13
CA GLN A 225 -5.72 -8.91 -15.55
C GLN A 225 -6.42 -7.91 -16.47
N THR A 226 -7.65 -7.50 -16.15
CA THR A 226 -8.43 -6.56 -16.97
C THR A 226 -7.87 -5.15 -16.85
N TYR A 227 -7.52 -4.69 -15.63
CA TYR A 227 -7.00 -3.35 -15.40
C TYR A 227 -5.48 -3.24 -15.67
N GLY A 228 -4.77 -4.38 -15.75
CA GLY A 228 -3.36 -4.44 -16.13
C GLY A 228 -2.40 -4.04 -15.02
N PHE A 229 -2.66 -4.46 -13.79
CA PHE A 229 -1.75 -4.29 -12.65
C PHE A 229 -1.32 -5.66 -12.08
N ASP A 230 -0.40 -5.68 -11.09
CA ASP A 230 0.46 -6.84 -10.88
C ASP A 230 0.05 -7.75 -9.71
N GLY A 231 -0.96 -7.40 -8.92
CA GLY A 231 -1.37 -8.24 -7.81
C GLY A 231 -2.08 -7.52 -6.67
N TRP A 232 -2.06 -8.14 -5.47
CA TRP A 232 -2.83 -7.68 -4.33
C TRP A 232 -2.06 -7.76 -3.01
N PHE A 233 -2.16 -6.69 -2.23
CA PHE A 233 -1.77 -6.65 -0.83
C PHE A 233 -2.98 -6.96 0.05
N ILE A 234 -2.92 -8.04 0.83
CA ILE A 234 -4.01 -8.50 1.69
C ILE A 234 -3.72 -8.12 3.13
N ASN A 235 -4.50 -7.19 3.67
CA ASN A 235 -4.46 -6.77 5.06
C ASN A 235 -5.78 -7.15 5.75
N GLN A 236 -5.72 -8.13 6.65
CA GLN A 236 -6.86 -8.62 7.43
C GLN A 236 -6.69 -8.22 8.90
N GLU A 237 -7.45 -7.23 9.39
CA GLU A 237 -7.43 -6.75 10.77
C GLU A 237 -8.80 -6.81 11.46
N THR A 238 -9.81 -7.44 10.87
CA THR A 238 -11.12 -7.63 11.50
C THR A 238 -11.04 -8.75 12.52
N GLU A 239 -11.47 -8.47 13.75
CA GLU A 239 -11.46 -9.43 14.88
C GLU A 239 -12.79 -10.21 14.99
N GLY A 240 -13.87 -9.63 14.50
CA GLY A 240 -15.24 -10.12 14.71
C GLY A 240 -15.76 -9.81 16.10
N THR A 241 -16.94 -10.34 16.41
CA THR A 241 -17.64 -10.12 17.68
C THR A 241 -17.49 -11.32 18.61
N GLU A 242 -17.97 -11.21 19.88
CA GLU A 242 -18.04 -12.37 20.79
C GLU A 242 -18.97 -13.48 20.24
N GLU A 243 -19.96 -13.12 19.40
CA GLU A 243 -20.93 -14.06 18.84
C GLU A 243 -20.41 -14.68 17.53
N GLU A 244 -19.66 -13.91 16.75
CA GLU A 244 -19.05 -14.30 15.47
C GLU A 244 -17.59 -13.86 15.45
N PRO A 245 -16.70 -14.55 16.17
CA PRO A 245 -15.29 -14.17 16.25
C PRO A 245 -14.49 -14.64 15.04
N LEU A 246 -13.41 -13.95 14.77
CA LEU A 246 -12.34 -14.50 13.95
C LEU A 246 -11.92 -15.87 14.50
N SER A 247 -11.56 -16.82 13.65
CA SER A 247 -11.33 -18.20 14.05
C SER A 247 -10.18 -18.84 13.26
N PRO A 248 -9.63 -19.98 13.76
CA PRO A 248 -8.64 -20.75 13.03
C PRO A 248 -9.12 -21.21 11.65
N GLU A 249 -10.44 -21.38 11.47
CA GLU A 249 -11.01 -21.72 10.17
C GLU A 249 -10.84 -20.60 9.15
N HIS A 250 -10.99 -19.33 9.59
CA HIS A 250 -10.71 -18.19 8.71
C HIS A 250 -9.23 -18.14 8.29
N ALA A 251 -8.31 -18.42 9.21
CA ALA A 251 -6.89 -18.48 8.90
C ALA A 251 -6.58 -19.59 7.88
N GLN A 252 -7.15 -20.78 8.06
CA GLN A 252 -6.99 -21.87 7.11
C GLN A 252 -7.59 -21.52 5.75
N LYS A 253 -8.79 -20.98 5.70
CA LYS A 253 -9.43 -20.55 4.45
C LYS A 253 -8.66 -19.44 3.74
N MET A 254 -8.05 -18.51 4.49
CA MET A 254 -7.20 -17.48 3.89
C MET A 254 -5.96 -18.11 3.23
N GLN A 255 -5.31 -19.08 3.88
CA GLN A 255 -4.20 -19.81 3.26
C GLN A 255 -4.65 -20.53 1.97
N GLU A 256 -5.80 -21.23 2.03
CA GLU A 256 -6.35 -21.93 0.87
C GLU A 256 -6.74 -20.97 -0.25
N PHE A 257 -7.29 -19.82 0.08
CA PHE A 257 -7.64 -18.73 -0.84
C PHE A 257 -6.40 -18.21 -1.58
N ILE A 258 -5.32 -17.89 -0.87
CA ILE A 258 -4.08 -17.42 -1.46
C ILE A 258 -3.47 -18.50 -2.36
N LYS A 259 -3.40 -19.74 -1.88
CA LYS A 259 -2.92 -20.89 -2.69
C LYS A 259 -3.76 -21.07 -3.96
N TYR A 260 -5.07 -20.88 -3.86
CA TYR A 260 -5.96 -20.94 -5.02
C TYR A 260 -5.64 -19.83 -6.01
N MET A 261 -5.52 -18.59 -5.58
CA MET A 261 -5.12 -17.46 -6.45
C MET A 261 -3.80 -17.74 -7.16
N LYS A 262 -2.76 -18.14 -6.44
CA LYS A 262 -1.43 -18.45 -7.00
C LYS A 262 -1.46 -19.62 -7.96
N LYS A 263 -2.35 -20.58 -7.79
CA LYS A 263 -2.55 -21.68 -8.72
C LYS A 263 -3.24 -21.26 -10.01
N GLN A 264 -4.21 -20.34 -9.93
CA GLN A 264 -4.96 -19.87 -11.10
C GLN A 264 -4.17 -18.83 -11.92
N ALA A 265 -3.42 -17.94 -11.23
CA ALA A 265 -2.68 -16.84 -11.83
C ALA A 265 -1.33 -16.67 -11.09
N SER A 266 -0.37 -17.55 -11.43
CA SER A 266 0.94 -17.58 -10.76
C SER A 266 1.77 -16.31 -10.96
N GLU A 267 1.47 -15.54 -12.00
CA GLU A 267 2.11 -14.27 -12.33
C GLU A 267 1.66 -13.12 -11.43
N LEU A 268 0.46 -13.18 -10.86
CA LEU A 268 -0.03 -12.15 -9.95
C LEU A 268 0.68 -12.26 -8.59
N ARG A 269 1.17 -11.15 -8.10
CA ARG A 269 1.79 -11.04 -6.78
C ARG A 269 0.73 -11.06 -5.68
N VAL A 270 1.02 -11.73 -4.60
CA VAL A 270 0.21 -11.70 -3.38
C VAL A 270 1.13 -11.43 -2.20
N VAL A 271 0.90 -10.29 -1.56
CA VAL A 271 1.58 -9.90 -0.34
C VAL A 271 0.62 -10.02 0.83
N TYR A 272 1.05 -10.64 1.91
CA TYR A 272 0.25 -10.78 3.12
C TYR A 272 0.80 -9.91 4.25
N TYR A 273 -0.10 -9.26 5.01
CA TYR A 273 0.28 -8.43 6.16
C TYR A 273 0.25 -9.21 7.47
N ASP A 274 1.22 -8.95 8.32
CA ASP A 274 1.36 -9.52 9.66
C ASP A 274 0.28 -9.00 10.63
N SER A 275 -0.85 -9.70 10.68
CA SER A 275 -1.98 -9.36 11.53
C SER A 275 -2.74 -10.58 12.04
N MET A 276 -3.40 -11.36 11.18
CA MET A 276 -4.10 -12.57 11.60
C MET A 276 -3.11 -13.72 11.83
N THR A 277 -3.31 -14.45 12.91
CA THR A 277 -2.52 -15.64 13.27
C THR A 277 -3.22 -16.94 12.87
N CYS A 278 -2.48 -18.07 12.89
CA CYS A 278 -3.03 -19.40 12.67
C CYS A 278 -4.08 -19.81 13.70
N ASP A 279 -4.07 -19.17 14.87
CA ASP A 279 -5.05 -19.39 15.94
C ASP A 279 -6.37 -18.65 15.68
N GLY A 280 -6.47 -17.86 14.59
CA GLY A 280 -7.63 -17.03 14.29
C GLY A 280 -7.74 -15.84 15.25
N GLU A 281 -6.63 -15.26 15.61
CA GLU A 281 -6.54 -14.08 16.46
C GLU A 281 -5.88 -12.92 15.70
N MET A 282 -6.30 -11.70 15.99
CA MET A 282 -5.59 -10.49 15.58
C MET A 282 -4.47 -10.22 16.59
N ASP A 283 -3.25 -10.57 16.23
CA ASP A 283 -2.07 -10.44 17.10
C ASP A 283 -0.81 -10.16 16.26
N TRP A 284 -0.49 -8.88 16.08
CA TRP A 284 0.68 -8.46 15.32
C TRP A 284 1.97 -9.01 15.91
N GLN A 285 2.59 -9.92 15.18
CA GLN A 285 3.82 -10.58 15.61
C GLN A 285 5.05 -9.68 15.47
N ASN A 286 5.00 -8.67 14.59
CA ASN A 286 6.11 -7.80 14.22
C ASN A 286 7.34 -8.57 13.70
N ALA A 287 7.14 -9.79 13.34
CA ALA A 287 8.13 -10.75 12.88
C ALA A 287 7.46 -11.89 12.12
N LEU A 288 8.21 -12.62 11.32
CA LEU A 288 7.80 -13.92 10.83
C LEU A 288 7.98 -14.96 11.95
N THR A 289 6.90 -15.59 12.37
CA THR A 289 6.84 -16.53 13.50
C THR A 289 6.07 -17.79 13.12
N ASP A 290 6.00 -18.78 14.03
CA ASP A 290 5.15 -19.95 13.84
C ASP A 290 3.66 -19.61 13.74
N LYS A 291 3.24 -18.44 14.25
CA LYS A 291 1.84 -18.04 14.26
C LYS A 291 1.36 -17.47 12.91
N ASN A 292 2.23 -16.85 12.13
CA ASN A 292 1.87 -16.22 10.85
C ASN A 292 2.54 -16.84 9.62
N SER A 293 3.52 -17.71 9.81
CA SER A 293 4.31 -18.32 8.72
C SER A 293 3.46 -19.12 7.73
N MET A 294 2.29 -19.63 8.14
CA MET A 294 1.39 -20.37 7.27
C MET A 294 0.89 -19.56 6.06
N PHE A 295 0.91 -18.23 6.14
CA PHE A 295 0.51 -17.36 5.03
C PHE A 295 1.63 -17.12 4.02
N LEU A 296 2.88 -17.50 4.36
CA LEU A 296 4.03 -17.40 3.47
C LEU A 296 4.44 -18.77 2.91
N ALA A 297 4.37 -19.84 3.74
CA ALA A 297 4.62 -21.21 3.33
C ALA A 297 3.69 -22.19 4.05
N ASP A 298 3.28 -23.27 3.37
CA ASP A 298 2.48 -24.32 3.99
C ASP A 298 3.36 -25.33 4.76
N ASP A 299 2.73 -26.25 5.48
CA ASP A 299 3.40 -27.28 6.30
C ASP A 299 4.34 -28.21 5.51
N GLN A 300 4.24 -28.25 4.19
CA GLN A 300 5.12 -28.99 3.31
C GLN A 300 6.27 -28.13 2.76
N GLY A 301 6.32 -26.82 3.11
CA GLY A 301 7.29 -25.87 2.60
C GLY A 301 6.97 -25.33 1.20
N ASN A 302 5.73 -25.53 0.70
CA ASN A 302 5.34 -24.92 -0.56
C ASN A 302 4.99 -23.45 -0.32
N PRO A 303 5.36 -22.53 -1.23
CA PRO A 303 4.99 -21.12 -1.15
C PRO A 303 3.46 -20.93 -1.10
N VAL A 304 3.01 -19.96 -0.29
CA VAL A 304 1.60 -19.52 -0.19
C VAL A 304 1.49 -18.12 -0.79
N ALA A 305 1.80 -17.06 -0.03
CA ALA A 305 2.00 -15.74 -0.60
C ALA A 305 3.42 -15.59 -1.16
N ASP A 306 3.65 -14.63 -2.02
CA ASP A 306 4.97 -14.32 -2.54
C ASP A 306 5.84 -13.63 -1.50
N GLU A 307 5.22 -12.77 -0.69
CA GLU A 307 5.90 -11.89 0.25
C GLU A 307 5.05 -11.65 1.49
N MET A 308 5.71 -11.24 2.59
CA MET A 308 5.04 -10.85 3.82
C MET A 308 5.55 -9.51 4.32
N PHE A 309 4.62 -8.60 4.59
CA PHE A 309 4.90 -7.32 5.22
C PHE A 309 4.68 -7.43 6.73
N LEU A 310 5.72 -7.19 7.53
CA LEU A 310 5.66 -7.25 8.99
C LEU A 310 5.20 -5.93 9.59
N ASN A 311 4.47 -6.00 10.68
CA ASN A 311 4.07 -4.82 11.44
C ASN A 311 5.28 -4.07 12.01
N PHE A 312 5.05 -2.85 12.51
CA PHE A 312 6.03 -1.78 12.70
C PHE A 312 6.79 -1.79 14.02
N TRP A 313 6.34 -2.53 15.05
CA TRP A 313 6.85 -2.37 16.41
C TRP A 313 8.18 -3.08 16.69
N TRP A 314 8.74 -3.79 15.71
CA TRP A 314 10.07 -4.40 15.82
C TRP A 314 11.17 -3.40 16.17
N THR A 315 10.98 -2.11 15.85
CA THR A 315 11.92 -1.02 16.13
C THR A 315 11.74 -0.38 17.52
N GLU A 316 10.74 -0.81 18.31
CA GLU A 316 10.53 -0.27 19.65
C GLU A 316 11.52 -0.84 20.66
N ASP A 317 12.07 0.03 21.52
CA ASP A 317 13.07 -0.36 22.54
C ASP A 317 12.60 -1.52 23.44
N LYS A 318 11.28 -1.59 23.73
CA LYS A 318 10.72 -2.67 24.55
C LYS A 318 10.80 -4.05 23.90
N LEU A 319 10.93 -4.12 22.57
CA LEU A 319 11.05 -5.35 21.80
C LEU A 319 12.47 -5.60 21.27
N ALA A 320 13.40 -4.66 21.48
CA ALA A 320 14.75 -4.72 20.91
C ALA A 320 15.52 -6.01 21.24
N ASP A 321 15.38 -6.51 22.49
CA ASP A 321 16.04 -7.75 22.91
C ASP A 321 15.57 -9.00 22.14
N GLN A 322 14.43 -8.93 21.46
CA GLN A 322 13.89 -10.03 20.67
C GLN A 322 14.52 -10.11 19.26
N LYS A 323 15.18 -9.03 18.80
CA LYS A 323 15.85 -8.98 17.48
C LYS A 323 14.96 -9.49 16.34
N LEU A 324 13.74 -8.94 16.25
CA LEU A 324 12.67 -9.45 15.40
C LEU A 324 13.03 -9.57 13.91
N PRO A 325 13.78 -8.63 13.28
CA PRO A 325 14.24 -8.81 11.90
C PRO A 325 15.21 -10.01 11.73
N GLU A 326 16.16 -10.21 12.67
CA GLU A 326 17.06 -11.35 12.67
C GLU A 326 16.28 -12.67 12.84
N ALA A 327 15.32 -12.70 13.77
CA ALA A 327 14.47 -13.85 14.02
C ALA A 327 13.61 -14.18 12.79
N SER A 328 13.08 -13.16 12.10
CA SER A 328 12.28 -13.33 10.87
C SER A 328 13.10 -13.89 9.73
N ALA A 329 14.32 -13.39 9.53
CA ALA A 329 15.23 -13.92 8.51
C ALA A 329 15.52 -15.40 8.76
N LYS A 330 15.86 -15.77 9.98
CA LYS A 330 16.10 -17.16 10.37
C LYS A 330 14.87 -18.04 10.14
N LYS A 331 13.68 -17.53 10.49
CA LYS A 331 12.43 -18.27 10.28
C LYS A 331 12.15 -18.48 8.78
N ALA A 332 12.39 -17.48 7.93
CA ALA A 332 12.27 -17.62 6.49
C ALA A 332 13.22 -18.73 5.93
N GLU A 333 14.47 -18.71 6.37
CA GLU A 333 15.44 -19.75 6.01
C GLU A 333 15.02 -21.16 6.48
N GLU A 334 14.45 -21.29 7.67
CA GLU A 334 13.89 -22.55 8.20
C GLU A 334 12.76 -23.09 7.31
N LEU A 335 11.99 -22.20 6.69
CA LEU A 335 10.92 -22.53 5.74
C LEU A 335 11.44 -22.78 4.31
N GLY A 336 12.75 -22.63 4.07
CA GLY A 336 13.34 -22.75 2.75
C GLY A 336 13.10 -21.56 1.83
N LEU A 337 12.75 -20.40 2.41
CA LEU A 337 12.46 -19.16 1.71
C LEU A 337 13.63 -18.16 1.82
N SER A 338 13.65 -17.18 0.93
CA SER A 338 14.57 -16.04 1.04
C SER A 338 14.13 -15.12 2.19
N PRO A 339 15.04 -14.68 3.07
CA PRO A 339 14.70 -13.67 4.08
C PRO A 339 14.27 -12.35 3.46
N TYR A 340 14.62 -12.09 2.21
CA TYR A 340 14.25 -10.88 1.48
C TYR A 340 12.81 -10.90 0.91
N GLN A 341 12.07 -12.00 1.07
CA GLN A 341 10.63 -12.07 0.85
C GLN A 341 9.84 -11.52 2.06
N VAL A 342 10.54 -11.16 3.14
CA VAL A 342 9.96 -10.61 4.37
C VAL A 342 10.37 -9.14 4.48
N PHE A 343 9.39 -8.26 4.60
CA PHE A 343 9.60 -6.82 4.67
C PHE A 343 9.39 -6.32 6.10
N ALA A 344 10.44 -5.87 6.75
CA ALA A 344 10.34 -5.20 8.05
C ALA A 344 9.65 -3.85 7.86
N GLY A 345 8.42 -3.73 8.35
CA GLY A 345 7.59 -2.54 8.17
C GLY A 345 8.07 -1.36 9.00
N VAL A 346 7.99 -0.16 8.44
CA VAL A 346 8.25 1.11 9.10
C VAL A 346 7.08 2.05 8.82
N ASP A 347 6.39 2.48 9.88
CA ASP A 347 5.33 3.48 9.78
C ASP A 347 5.91 4.89 9.90
N ILE A 348 5.83 5.64 8.80
CA ILE A 348 6.28 7.03 8.75
C ILE A 348 5.13 8.03 8.56
N GLN A 349 3.89 7.59 8.73
CA GLN A 349 2.70 8.41 8.49
C GLN A 349 2.68 9.69 9.34
N ALA A 350 3.08 9.61 10.61
CA ALA A 350 3.03 10.74 11.53
C ALA A 350 4.25 11.67 11.40
N ASP A 351 5.45 11.11 11.42
CA ASP A 351 6.69 11.85 11.64
C ASP A 351 7.68 11.79 10.47
N GLY A 352 7.39 11.00 9.44
CA GLY A 352 8.23 10.85 8.25
C GLY A 352 9.65 10.40 8.61
N TYR A 353 10.65 11.08 8.09
CA TYR A 353 12.06 10.80 8.42
C TYR A 353 12.47 11.24 9.85
N LEU A 354 11.57 11.74 10.65
CA LEU A 354 11.80 11.98 12.09
C LEU A 354 11.39 10.78 12.94
N THR A 355 10.76 9.77 12.36
CA THR A 355 10.44 8.50 13.01
C THR A 355 11.73 7.84 13.47
N PRO A 356 11.90 7.53 14.77
CA PRO A 356 13.08 6.86 15.27
C PRO A 356 13.07 5.37 14.85
N ILE A 357 14.15 4.91 14.23
CA ILE A 357 14.28 3.53 13.75
C ILE A 357 15.54 2.88 14.33
N ARG A 358 15.41 1.69 14.85
CA ARG A 358 16.51 0.87 15.34
C ARG A 358 17.23 0.16 14.18
N TRP A 359 17.99 0.94 13.40
CA TRP A 359 18.71 0.44 12.23
C TRP A 359 19.71 -0.68 12.59
N ASP A 360 20.26 -0.64 13.81
CA ASP A 360 21.09 -1.69 14.38
C ASP A 360 20.42 -3.06 14.47
N LEU A 361 19.08 -3.12 14.55
CA LEU A 361 18.30 -4.36 14.54
C LEU A 361 18.00 -4.82 13.10
N PHE A 362 18.00 -3.91 12.14
CA PHE A 362 17.74 -4.20 10.74
C PHE A 362 19.00 -4.68 10.00
N GLU A 363 20.15 -4.10 10.34
CA GLU A 363 21.44 -4.44 9.74
C GLU A 363 21.97 -5.81 10.22
N SER A 364 22.43 -6.64 9.28
CA SER A 364 22.94 -7.99 9.57
C SER A 364 24.46 -8.11 9.47
N GLY A 365 25.16 -6.97 9.36
CA GLY A 365 26.61 -6.87 9.23
C GLY A 365 27.02 -5.88 8.13
N GLU A 366 28.26 -5.97 7.68
CA GLU A 366 28.75 -5.07 6.64
C GLU A 366 28.05 -5.36 5.31
N ASN A 367 27.38 -4.34 4.76
CA ASN A 367 26.67 -4.39 3.46
C ASN A 367 25.50 -5.38 3.40
N SER A 368 24.83 -5.67 4.49
CA SER A 368 23.68 -6.57 4.48
C SER A 368 22.61 -6.18 5.50
N THR A 369 21.39 -6.64 5.25
CA THR A 369 20.21 -6.48 6.12
C THR A 369 19.66 -7.86 6.44
N HIS A 370 18.94 -7.97 7.53
CA HIS A 370 18.29 -9.25 7.88
C HIS A 370 17.15 -9.60 6.92
N THR A 371 16.36 -8.60 6.53
CA THR A 371 15.17 -8.71 5.69
C THR A 371 15.15 -7.57 4.67
N SER A 372 14.16 -7.56 3.80
CA SER A 372 13.77 -6.39 3.01
C SER A 372 13.10 -5.35 3.89
N LEU A 373 12.88 -4.13 3.36
CA LEU A 373 12.35 -2.98 4.07
C LEU A 373 10.98 -2.57 3.51
N GLY A 374 9.99 -2.43 4.38
CA GLY A 374 8.67 -1.94 4.04
C GLY A 374 8.43 -0.53 4.56
N ILE A 375 8.02 0.41 3.71
CA ILE A 375 7.75 1.80 4.09
C ILE A 375 6.26 2.08 3.95
N TYR A 376 5.60 2.34 5.08
CA TYR A 376 4.20 2.74 5.11
C TYR A 376 4.07 4.26 5.13
N CYS A 377 3.24 4.79 4.22
CA CYS A 377 2.90 6.21 4.06
C CYS A 377 4.05 7.14 3.66
N PRO A 378 4.87 6.83 2.63
CA PRO A 378 5.87 7.76 2.11
C PRO A 378 5.26 9.06 1.54
N ASN A 379 3.97 9.07 1.24
CA ASN A 379 3.19 10.27 0.92
C ASN A 379 3.19 11.33 2.04
N TRP A 380 3.67 11.01 3.24
CA TRP A 380 3.96 11.98 4.30
C TRP A 380 4.78 13.17 3.79
N ALA A 381 5.75 12.93 2.92
CA ALA A 381 6.57 13.99 2.34
C ALA A 381 5.72 15.07 1.66
N TYR A 382 4.66 14.67 0.95
CA TYR A 382 3.71 15.58 0.32
C TYR A 382 2.72 16.17 1.34
N THR A 383 2.06 15.34 2.14
CA THR A 383 0.99 15.79 3.05
C THR A 383 1.47 16.74 4.14
N SER A 384 2.73 16.63 4.54
CA SER A 384 3.36 17.50 5.55
C SER A 384 4.03 18.74 4.96
N ALA A 385 4.23 18.82 3.63
CA ALA A 385 4.90 19.94 2.99
C ALA A 385 3.98 21.14 2.79
N GLN A 386 4.52 22.35 2.90
CA GLN A 386 3.80 23.60 2.67
C GLN A 386 3.84 24.04 1.19
N ASN A 387 4.79 23.53 0.44
CA ASN A 387 4.99 23.83 -0.97
C ASN A 387 5.85 22.75 -1.64
N LEU A 388 5.96 22.78 -2.98
CA LEU A 388 6.69 21.79 -3.75
C LEU A 388 8.20 21.74 -3.44
N ASP A 389 8.83 22.86 -3.12
CA ASP A 389 10.26 22.88 -2.77
C ASP A 389 10.50 22.12 -1.45
N GLU A 390 9.62 22.30 -0.49
CA GLU A 390 9.65 21.55 0.77
C GLU A 390 9.33 20.07 0.55
N PHE A 391 8.35 19.75 -0.29
CA PHE A 391 8.01 18.39 -0.68
C PHE A 391 9.24 17.66 -1.24
N HIS A 392 9.87 18.21 -2.26
CA HIS A 392 11.07 17.60 -2.85
C HIS A 392 12.24 17.49 -1.87
N LYS A 393 12.41 18.44 -0.97
CA LYS A 393 13.42 18.33 0.08
C LYS A 393 13.14 17.20 1.05
N LYS A 394 11.87 17.01 1.42
CA LYS A 394 11.44 15.92 2.30
C LYS A 394 11.63 14.56 1.63
N GLU A 395 11.22 14.42 0.36
CA GLU A 395 11.47 13.21 -0.41
C GLU A 395 12.96 12.88 -0.51
N ASN A 396 13.80 13.87 -0.87
CA ASN A 396 15.25 13.67 -0.93
C ASN A 396 15.84 13.17 0.40
N THR A 397 15.37 13.70 1.53
CA THR A 397 15.83 13.26 2.84
C THR A 397 15.33 11.87 3.17
N LEU A 398 14.08 11.57 2.83
CA LEU A 398 13.43 10.29 3.09
C LEU A 398 14.10 9.17 2.30
N TRP A 399 14.20 9.35 0.99
CA TRP A 399 14.64 8.30 0.06
C TRP A 399 16.16 8.24 -0.08
N VAL A 400 16.81 9.40 -0.16
CA VAL A 400 18.26 9.43 -0.34
C VAL A 400 18.98 9.61 1.00
N ASN A 401 19.09 10.82 1.47
CA ASN A 401 19.65 11.20 2.77
C ASN A 401 19.60 12.73 2.92
N SER A 402 20.11 13.25 4.03
CA SER A 402 20.16 14.69 4.30
C SER A 402 21.05 15.52 3.36
N LYS A 403 21.86 14.86 2.51
CA LYS A 403 22.71 15.49 1.48
C LYS A 403 22.12 15.38 0.07
N ALA A 404 21.03 14.62 -0.10
CA ALA A 404 20.46 14.27 -1.39
C ALA A 404 21.48 13.63 -2.38
N ASP A 405 22.44 12.89 -1.84
CA ASP A 405 23.51 12.23 -2.62
C ASP A 405 23.80 10.85 -1.98
N PRO A 406 23.46 9.73 -2.64
CA PRO A 406 23.60 8.39 -2.08
C PRO A 406 25.07 7.95 -1.89
N SER A 407 26.01 8.64 -2.54
CA SER A 407 27.45 8.35 -2.41
C SER A 407 28.11 9.00 -1.18
N GLN A 408 27.41 9.92 -0.51
CA GLN A 408 27.95 10.65 0.63
C GLN A 408 27.83 9.85 1.91
N GLU A 409 28.91 9.73 2.65
CA GLU A 409 28.88 9.24 4.02
C GLU A 409 28.18 10.27 4.92
N ILE A 410 27.21 9.81 5.69
CA ILE A 410 26.46 10.62 6.64
C ILE A 410 26.92 10.26 8.06
N THR A 411 27.15 11.29 8.87
CA THR A 411 27.31 11.13 10.31
C THR A 411 25.98 11.40 10.97
N TYR A 412 25.45 10.40 11.63
CA TYR A 412 24.14 10.47 12.30
C TYR A 412 24.30 11.01 13.72
N ALA A 413 23.33 11.81 14.16
CA ALA A 413 23.34 12.40 15.51
C ALA A 413 22.93 11.41 16.60
N SER A 414 22.21 10.35 16.23
CA SER A 414 21.79 9.24 17.09
C SER A 414 21.68 7.96 16.29
N ASP A 415 21.73 6.83 16.96
CA ASP A 415 21.60 5.50 16.35
C ASP A 415 20.20 5.22 15.79
N THR A 416 19.20 6.03 16.18
CA THR A 416 17.81 5.92 15.70
C THR A 416 17.45 6.98 14.66
N GLN A 417 18.41 7.83 14.26
CA GLN A 417 18.13 8.82 13.22
C GLN A 417 17.86 8.14 11.88
N TRP A 418 16.98 8.74 11.08
CA TRP A 418 16.66 8.27 9.72
C TRP A 418 17.90 8.26 8.82
N HIS A 419 18.21 7.10 8.25
CA HIS A 419 19.40 6.92 7.42
C HIS A 419 19.18 7.31 5.94
N GLY A 420 17.94 7.29 5.46
CA GLY A 420 17.61 7.33 4.04
C GLY A 420 17.64 5.93 3.43
N ILE A 421 16.70 5.66 2.54
CA ILE A 421 16.52 4.33 1.94
C ILE A 421 17.75 3.95 1.09
N SER A 422 18.36 4.92 0.41
CA SER A 422 19.56 4.72 -0.39
C SER A 422 20.77 4.19 0.41
N THR A 423 20.70 4.24 1.74
CA THR A 423 21.74 3.63 2.59
C THR A 423 21.78 2.12 2.44
N TYR A 424 20.64 1.49 2.19
CA TYR A 424 20.47 0.03 2.13
C TYR A 424 20.16 -0.48 0.73
N ALA A 425 19.34 0.23 -0.03
CA ALA A 425 18.89 -0.16 -1.35
C ALA A 425 19.73 0.47 -2.46
N ILE A 426 20.10 -0.32 -3.46
CA ILE A 426 20.79 0.15 -4.68
C ILE A 426 19.75 0.75 -5.63
N GLU A 427 20.10 1.81 -6.34
CA GLU A 427 19.27 2.36 -7.41
C GLU A 427 19.09 1.34 -8.53
N LYS A 428 17.83 1.14 -8.93
CA LYS A 428 17.43 0.25 -10.02
C LYS A 428 16.81 1.09 -11.15
N SER A 429 17.12 0.73 -12.39
CA SER A 429 16.72 1.50 -13.56
C SER A 429 16.15 0.61 -14.65
N ALA A 430 15.13 1.11 -15.32
CA ALA A 430 14.63 0.53 -16.58
C ALA A 430 15.46 0.97 -17.82
N ILE A 431 16.54 1.72 -17.61
CA ILE A 431 17.47 2.11 -18.69
C ILE A 431 18.48 0.98 -18.88
N THR A 432 18.18 0.05 -19.77
CA THR A 432 19.00 -1.15 -20.02
C THR A 432 19.97 -0.98 -21.18
N SER A 433 19.82 0.11 -21.99
CA SER A 433 20.68 0.37 -23.16
C SER A 433 20.73 1.86 -23.50
N LEU A 434 21.76 2.26 -24.26
CA LEU A 434 21.92 3.59 -24.78
C LEU A 434 21.88 3.59 -26.33
N PRO A 435 21.37 4.63 -26.98
CA PRO A 435 20.83 5.88 -26.40
C PRO A 435 19.43 5.69 -25.78
N PHE A 436 19.20 6.33 -24.63
CA PHE A 436 17.89 6.37 -23.98
C PHE A 436 17.25 7.74 -24.20
N VAL A 437 15.99 7.77 -24.64
CA VAL A 437 15.21 8.99 -24.85
C VAL A 437 13.85 8.85 -24.19
N THR A 438 13.48 9.79 -23.36
CA THR A 438 12.17 9.83 -22.73
C THR A 438 11.61 11.25 -22.66
N ASN A 439 10.30 11.37 -22.77
CA ASN A 439 9.55 12.60 -22.50
C ASN A 439 8.78 12.49 -21.17
N PHE A 440 9.15 11.54 -20.33
CA PHE A 440 8.51 11.32 -19.04
C PHE A 440 8.58 12.59 -18.18
N SER A 441 7.44 12.90 -17.55
CA SER A 441 7.31 13.96 -16.54
C SER A 441 6.47 13.45 -15.39
N THR A 442 6.85 13.77 -14.17
CA THR A 442 6.04 13.43 -12.97
C THR A 442 4.69 14.14 -12.95
N GLY A 443 4.51 15.19 -13.79
CA GLY A 443 3.32 16.04 -13.74
C GLY A 443 3.29 16.98 -12.54
N SER A 444 4.21 16.84 -11.59
CA SER A 444 4.35 17.68 -10.40
C SER A 444 5.37 18.78 -10.67
N GLY A 445 5.01 20.03 -10.37
CA GLY A 445 5.90 21.17 -10.54
C GLY A 445 5.22 22.39 -11.12
N THR A 446 5.85 23.56 -10.94
CA THR A 446 5.35 24.85 -11.41
C THR A 446 5.94 25.26 -12.77
N LYS A 447 6.82 24.46 -13.35
CA LYS A 447 7.52 24.74 -14.60
C LYS A 447 7.61 23.50 -15.45
N SER A 448 7.34 23.64 -16.73
CA SER A 448 7.63 22.61 -17.73
C SER A 448 8.66 23.12 -18.75
N PHE A 449 9.50 22.21 -19.24
CA PHE A 449 10.46 22.48 -20.28
C PHE A 449 10.17 21.55 -21.46
N SER A 450 9.95 22.11 -22.63
CA SER A 450 9.90 21.33 -23.87
C SER A 450 11.03 21.77 -24.80
N ASP A 451 11.82 20.82 -25.26
CA ASP A 451 12.83 21.04 -26.25
C ASP A 451 12.26 20.65 -27.64
N THR A 452 11.78 21.64 -28.35
CA THR A 452 11.43 21.47 -29.76
C THR A 452 12.57 22.03 -30.61
N CYS A 453 13.48 21.16 -30.98
CA CYS A 453 14.54 21.48 -31.97
C CYS A 453 15.29 22.81 -31.70
N GLY A 454 15.93 22.92 -30.54
CA GLY A 454 16.88 24.00 -30.25
C GLY A 454 16.31 25.25 -29.57
N ASN A 455 15.01 25.32 -29.28
CA ASN A 455 14.42 26.43 -28.54
C ASN A 455 13.77 25.92 -27.23
N ARG A 456 14.52 25.96 -26.16
CA ARG A 456 13.96 25.71 -24.82
C ARG A 456 12.91 26.76 -24.49
N LYS A 457 11.66 26.38 -24.48
CA LYS A 457 10.56 27.22 -23.96
C LYS A 457 10.21 26.79 -22.54
N GLN A 458 10.46 27.66 -21.60
CA GLN A 458 9.93 27.53 -20.25
C GLN A 458 8.47 27.98 -20.27
N ARG A 459 7.56 27.18 -19.77
CA ARG A 459 6.18 27.56 -19.47
C ARG A 459 5.96 27.49 -17.98
N ASN A 460 5.33 28.53 -17.41
CA ASN A 460 4.79 28.43 -16.05
C ASN A 460 3.44 27.72 -16.13
N LEU A 461 3.24 26.73 -15.28
CA LEU A 461 2.00 25.97 -15.13
C LEU A 461 1.10 26.65 -14.11
#